data_3791f642a2baa3dac806d6abc82946cf
#
_entry.id   3791f642a2baa3dac806d6abc82946cf
#
_cell.length_a   1.000
_cell.length_b   1.000
_cell.length_c   1.000
_cell.angle_alpha   90.00
_cell.angle_beta   90.00
_cell.angle_gamma   90.00
#
_symmetry.space_group_name_H-M   'P 1'
#
loop_
_entity.id
_entity.type
_entity.pdbx_description
1 polymer ?
#
loop_
_entity_poly.entity_id
_entity_poly.type
_entity_poly.pdbx_seq_one_letter_code
_entity_poly.pdbx_strand_id
1 'polypeptide(L)'
;MRGIRLDGQSVYLAEAVEAYFPYIIAWRNDPENNRYLNQPFLLTLEKQRVWYEYYCTDPTQGLLIVVDKETDTPFATMGWTDYDSERRRCITGRLLVGDRRYRGSLLFAEASFLFADYMYSAFDVDTCYAHIVHDNIASIRYHEKYGFHRNDGVVQFPDELIVNGMRQGEYVRSQADWLSVREHIAQRLSRDEIRMNQAGEGRI
;
A
#
# COMPACT_ATOMS: atom_id res chain seq x y z
N MET A 1 -16.92 -0.15 11.46
CA MET A 1 -16.17 -1.11 11.21
C MET A 1 -16.17 -1.76 10.03
N ARG A 2 -15.46 -2.00 9.85
CA ARG A 2 -14.45 -2.30 8.90
C ARG A 2 -14.62 -3.78 8.57
N GLY A 3 -13.80 -4.66 8.68
CA GLY A 3 -13.87 -6.05 8.22
C GLY A 3 -13.59 -6.15 6.71
N ILE A 4 -12.77 -5.26 6.20
CA ILE A 4 -12.37 -5.25 4.79
C ILE A 4 -11.51 -6.49 4.52
N ARG A 5 -11.93 -7.26 3.49
CA ARG A 5 -11.13 -8.34 2.92
C ARG A 5 -11.23 -8.28 1.41
N LEU A 6 -10.09 -8.25 0.74
CA LEU A 6 -9.96 -8.26 -0.71
C LEU A 6 -9.25 -9.56 -1.09
N ASP A 7 -9.95 -10.44 -1.77
CA ASP A 7 -9.41 -11.73 -2.19
C ASP A 7 -8.93 -11.68 -3.63
N GLY A 8 -7.64 -11.91 -3.83
CA GLY A 8 -7.01 -12.17 -5.12
C GLY A 8 -6.86 -13.67 -5.38
N GLN A 9 -6.08 -14.02 -6.38
CA GLN A 9 -5.75 -15.40 -6.71
C GLN A 9 -4.72 -15.97 -5.73
N SER A 10 -3.58 -15.31 -5.59
CA SER A 10 -2.44 -15.77 -4.78
C SER A 10 -2.30 -15.02 -3.46
N VAL A 11 -2.94 -13.88 -3.31
CA VAL A 11 -2.92 -13.07 -2.10
C VAL A 11 -4.31 -12.71 -1.61
N TYR A 12 -4.39 -12.32 -0.35
CA TYR A 12 -5.52 -11.54 0.13
C TYR A 12 -5.01 -10.32 0.91
N LEU A 13 -5.82 -9.27 0.94
CA LEU A 13 -5.62 -8.12 1.81
C LEU A 13 -6.70 -8.14 2.88
N ALA A 14 -6.32 -8.07 4.14
CA ALA A 14 -7.25 -8.02 5.25
C ALA A 14 -6.97 -6.82 6.14
N GLU A 15 -8.02 -6.30 6.77
CA GLU A 15 -7.86 -5.22 7.73
C GLU A 15 -6.91 -5.60 8.86
N ALA A 16 -6.05 -4.65 9.25
CA ALA A 16 -5.10 -4.86 10.35
C ALA A 16 -5.84 -5.07 11.67
N VAL A 17 -5.51 -6.16 12.34
CA VAL A 17 -5.98 -6.53 13.69
C VAL A 17 -4.78 -6.82 14.59
N GLU A 18 -4.99 -6.96 15.89
CA GLU A 18 -3.90 -7.20 16.85
C GLU A 18 -3.01 -8.40 16.53
N ALA A 19 -3.57 -9.43 15.91
CA ALA A 19 -2.81 -10.62 15.50
C ALA A 19 -1.64 -10.30 14.56
N TYR A 20 -1.69 -9.17 13.82
CA TYR A 20 -0.63 -8.75 12.91
C TYR A 20 0.41 -7.82 13.55
N PHE A 21 0.23 -7.40 14.81
CA PHE A 21 1.17 -6.48 15.47
C PHE A 21 2.61 -6.96 15.51
N PRO A 22 2.91 -8.24 15.77
CA PRO A 22 4.29 -8.71 15.75
C PRO A 22 4.99 -8.46 14.40
N TYR A 23 4.29 -8.66 13.29
CA TYR A 23 4.80 -8.40 11.94
C TYR A 23 5.00 -6.90 11.70
N ILE A 24 3.98 -6.08 11.98
CA ILE A 24 4.05 -4.62 11.80
C ILE A 24 5.22 -4.04 12.60
N ILE A 25 5.38 -4.45 13.87
CA ILE A 25 6.45 -3.98 14.75
C ILE A 25 7.81 -4.38 14.20
N ALA A 26 7.99 -5.65 13.83
CA ALA A 26 9.25 -6.15 13.27
C ALA A 26 9.62 -5.40 11.99
N TRP A 27 8.68 -5.25 11.06
CA TRP A 27 8.92 -4.58 9.78
C TRP A 27 9.23 -3.09 9.94
N ARG A 28 8.52 -2.40 10.81
CA ARG A 28 8.71 -0.97 11.02
C ARG A 28 9.97 -0.63 11.82
N ASN A 29 10.45 -1.56 12.62
CA ASN A 29 11.70 -1.42 13.37
C ASN A 29 12.94 -1.86 12.58
N ASP A 30 12.79 -2.54 11.46
CA ASP A 30 13.91 -2.86 10.58
C ASP A 30 14.50 -1.56 10.00
N PRO A 31 15.79 -1.24 10.22
CA PRO A 31 16.40 0.01 9.78
C PRO A 31 16.29 0.31 8.29
N GLU A 32 16.31 -0.73 7.43
CA GLU A 32 16.16 -0.55 5.99
C GLU A 32 14.72 -0.20 5.60
N ASN A 33 13.74 -0.76 6.29
CA ASN A 33 12.34 -0.44 6.09
C ASN A 33 12.00 0.94 6.67
N ASN A 34 12.59 1.27 7.83
CA ASN A 34 12.31 2.51 8.57
C ASN A 34 12.87 3.76 7.89
N ARG A 35 13.86 3.63 7.00
CA ARG A 35 14.59 4.75 6.40
C ARG A 35 13.71 5.90 5.90
N TYR A 36 12.56 5.59 5.33
CA TYR A 36 11.63 6.56 4.75
C TYR A 36 10.29 6.64 5.48
N LEU A 37 10.19 6.01 6.66
CA LEU A 37 8.98 6.08 7.47
C LEU A 37 9.02 7.26 8.42
N ASN A 38 7.85 7.84 8.70
CA ASN A 38 7.69 8.83 9.75
C ASN A 38 7.65 8.15 11.13
N GLN A 39 8.77 7.55 11.53
CA GLN A 39 8.90 6.85 12.81
C GLN A 39 10.31 7.03 13.39
N PRO A 40 10.58 8.16 14.08
CA PRO A 40 11.89 8.42 14.67
C PRO A 40 12.11 7.70 16.02
N PHE A 41 11.34 6.68 16.31
CA PHE A 41 11.36 5.94 17.57
C PHE A 41 11.19 4.45 17.35
N LEU A 42 11.64 3.66 18.33
CA LEU A 42 11.36 2.22 18.36
C LEU A 42 9.87 1.97 18.63
N LEU A 43 9.22 1.23 17.73
CA LEU A 43 7.82 0.83 17.89
C LEU A 43 7.75 -0.35 18.87
N THR A 44 7.03 -0.17 19.97
CA THR A 44 6.76 -1.23 20.95
C THR A 44 5.32 -1.71 20.83
N LEU A 45 5.01 -2.87 21.42
CA LEU A 45 3.64 -3.38 21.45
C LEU A 45 2.67 -2.40 22.10
N GLU A 46 3.10 -1.73 23.17
CA GLU A 46 2.30 -0.71 23.87
C GLU A 46 1.97 0.46 22.92
N LYS A 47 2.98 1.03 22.27
CA LYS A 47 2.78 2.11 21.28
C LYS A 47 1.87 1.68 20.13
N GLN A 48 2.04 0.44 19.64
CA GLN A 48 1.20 -0.11 18.58
C GLN A 48 -0.27 -0.25 19.02
N ARG A 49 -0.53 -0.66 20.27
CA ARG A 49 -1.88 -0.72 20.85
C ARG A 49 -2.51 0.67 20.98
N VAL A 50 -1.79 1.62 21.55
CA VAL A 50 -2.27 3.01 21.66
C VAL A 50 -2.62 3.59 20.30
N TRP A 51 -1.76 3.39 19.28
CA TRP A 51 -2.06 3.79 17.92
C TRP A 51 -3.30 3.09 17.38
N TYR A 52 -3.47 1.80 17.64
CA TYR A 52 -4.58 1.01 17.14
C TYR A 52 -5.93 1.43 17.75
N GLU A 53 -5.96 1.83 19.00
CA GLU A 53 -7.14 2.41 19.64
C GLU A 53 -7.62 3.65 18.90
N TYR A 54 -6.73 4.60 18.57
CA TYR A 54 -7.08 5.75 17.73
C TYR A 54 -7.51 5.33 16.32
N TYR A 55 -6.76 4.43 15.72
CA TYR A 55 -7.09 3.89 14.40
C TYR A 55 -8.51 3.30 14.33
N CYS A 56 -8.95 2.61 15.36
CA CYS A 56 -10.29 2.03 15.41
C CYS A 56 -11.41 3.06 15.47
N THR A 57 -11.13 4.25 15.98
CA THR A 57 -12.13 5.33 16.13
C THR A 57 -12.15 6.28 14.92
N ASP A 58 -11.14 6.26 14.07
CA ASP A 58 -10.99 7.18 12.95
C ASP A 58 -11.46 6.53 11.64
N PRO A 59 -12.61 6.94 11.08
CA PRO A 59 -13.12 6.40 9.83
C PRO A 59 -12.37 6.90 8.58
N THR A 60 -11.53 7.93 8.72
CA THR A 60 -10.83 8.56 7.58
C THR A 60 -9.60 7.79 7.15
N GLN A 61 -9.21 6.73 7.85
CA GLN A 61 -8.02 5.96 7.57
C GLN A 61 -8.27 4.46 7.53
N GLY A 62 -7.41 3.74 6.83
CA GLY A 62 -7.40 2.28 6.76
C GLY A 62 -6.00 1.71 6.66
N LEU A 63 -5.82 0.51 7.19
CA LEU A 63 -4.59 -0.27 7.08
C LEU A 63 -4.94 -1.71 6.76
N LEU A 64 -4.44 -2.20 5.64
CA LEU A 64 -4.59 -3.57 5.19
C LEU A 64 -3.25 -4.29 5.28
N ILE A 65 -3.31 -5.55 5.69
CA ILE A 65 -2.20 -6.48 5.68
C ILE A 65 -2.31 -7.35 4.44
N VAL A 66 -1.23 -7.47 3.69
CA VAL A 66 -1.13 -8.34 2.53
C VAL A 66 -0.60 -9.69 2.98
N VAL A 67 -1.33 -10.75 2.64
CA VAL A 67 -1.01 -12.12 3.04
C VAL A 67 -0.89 -13.01 1.80
N ASP A 68 0.15 -13.82 1.76
CA ASP A 68 0.35 -14.88 0.79
C ASP A 68 -0.60 -16.04 1.13
N LYS A 69 -1.46 -16.42 0.18
CA LYS A 69 -2.48 -17.47 0.39
C LYS A 69 -1.88 -18.88 0.52
N GLU A 70 -0.76 -19.14 -0.14
CA GLU A 70 -0.14 -20.46 -0.14
C GLU A 70 0.45 -20.78 1.25
N THR A 71 1.07 -19.77 1.88
CA THR A 71 1.79 -19.96 3.15
C THR A 71 1.07 -19.38 4.35
N ASP A 72 -0.04 -18.68 4.14
CA ASP A 72 -0.76 -17.84 5.12
C ASP A 72 0.17 -16.85 5.85
N THR A 73 1.18 -16.34 5.12
CA THR A 73 2.23 -15.48 5.68
C THR A 73 1.97 -14.01 5.35
N PRO A 74 1.80 -13.13 6.34
CA PRO A 74 1.76 -11.70 6.13
C PRO A 74 3.12 -11.19 5.65
N PHE A 75 3.15 -10.30 4.64
CA PHE A 75 4.41 -9.81 4.09
C PHE A 75 4.48 -8.30 3.80
N ALA A 76 3.34 -7.61 3.75
CA ALA A 76 3.30 -6.19 3.45
C ALA A 76 2.10 -5.49 4.11
N THR A 77 2.14 -4.17 4.09
CA THR A 77 1.00 -3.30 4.43
C THR A 77 0.66 -2.38 3.28
N MET A 78 -0.60 -1.99 3.17
CA MET A 78 -1.14 -0.93 2.31
C MET A 78 -2.27 -0.21 3.03
N GLY A 79 -2.55 1.05 2.68
CA GLY A 79 -3.65 1.74 3.33
C GLY A 79 -3.83 3.17 2.83
N TRP A 80 -4.67 3.89 3.54
CA TRP A 80 -4.98 5.30 3.26
C TRP A 80 -5.11 6.10 4.54
N THR A 81 -5.02 7.41 4.42
CA THR A 81 -5.32 8.41 5.44
C THR A 81 -6.12 9.57 4.82
N ASP A 82 -6.64 10.43 5.67
CA ASP A 82 -7.25 11.69 5.26
C ASP A 82 -8.35 11.53 4.20
N TYR A 83 -9.15 10.46 4.33
CA TYR A 83 -10.30 10.26 3.45
C TYR A 83 -11.35 11.34 3.67
N ASP A 84 -11.60 12.10 2.62
CA ASP A 84 -12.61 13.16 2.52
C ASP A 84 -13.72 12.66 1.59
N SER A 85 -14.83 12.25 2.18
CA SER A 85 -15.98 11.70 1.42
C SER A 85 -16.70 12.75 0.58
N GLU A 86 -16.67 14.03 0.98
CA GLU A 86 -17.30 15.10 0.21
C GLU A 86 -16.53 15.41 -1.06
N ARG A 87 -15.18 15.39 -0.98
CA ARG A 87 -14.30 15.60 -2.13
C ARG A 87 -13.86 14.31 -2.80
N ARG A 88 -14.29 13.18 -2.28
CA ARG A 88 -13.98 11.83 -2.77
C ARG A 88 -12.48 11.62 -3.02
N ARG A 89 -11.67 11.98 -2.03
CA ARG A 89 -10.20 11.95 -2.10
C ARG A 89 -9.57 11.39 -0.83
N CYS A 90 -8.36 10.87 -0.96
CA CYS A 90 -7.56 10.43 0.19
C CYS A 90 -6.06 10.46 -0.14
N ILE A 91 -5.23 10.31 0.89
CA ILE A 91 -3.81 9.97 0.72
C ILE A 91 -3.71 8.44 0.78
N THR A 92 -3.29 7.80 -0.31
CA THR A 92 -2.89 6.38 -0.28
C THR A 92 -1.44 6.27 0.15
N GLY A 93 -1.14 5.30 0.99
CA GLY A 93 0.19 5.13 1.55
C GLY A 93 0.24 3.93 2.49
N ARG A 94 0.95 4.08 3.61
CA ARG A 94 1.21 2.97 4.56
C ARG A 94 1.79 1.75 3.86
N LEU A 95 2.40 2.01 2.68
CA LEU A 95 2.97 0.99 1.82
C LEU A 95 4.31 0.56 2.38
N LEU A 96 4.38 -0.67 2.83
CA LEU A 96 5.60 -1.26 3.35
C LEU A 96 5.65 -2.76 3.00
N VAL A 97 6.60 -3.15 2.14
CA VAL A 97 6.93 -4.56 1.96
C VAL A 97 7.88 -4.96 3.08
N GLY A 98 7.31 -5.55 4.12
CA GLY A 98 8.03 -5.90 5.35
C GLY A 98 8.97 -7.08 5.15
N ASP A 99 8.52 -8.13 4.49
CA ASP A 99 9.37 -9.26 4.10
C ASP A 99 9.99 -9.00 2.73
N ARG A 100 11.32 -8.83 2.71
CA ARG A 100 12.08 -8.45 1.51
C ARG A 100 11.99 -9.47 0.37
N ARG A 101 11.68 -10.72 0.65
CA ARG A 101 11.51 -11.78 -0.36
C ARG A 101 10.38 -11.45 -1.34
N TYR A 102 9.40 -10.68 -0.90
CA TYR A 102 8.26 -10.26 -1.72
C TYR A 102 8.44 -8.93 -2.45
N ARG A 103 9.58 -8.24 -2.29
CA ARG A 103 9.87 -7.00 -3.01
C ARG A 103 9.95 -7.25 -4.51
N GLY A 104 9.11 -6.55 -5.28
CA GLY A 104 9.04 -6.73 -6.74
C GLY A 104 8.43 -8.04 -7.21
N SER A 105 7.88 -8.85 -6.30
CA SER A 105 7.21 -10.13 -6.63
C SER A 105 5.88 -9.91 -7.34
N LEU A 106 5.39 -10.96 -7.99
CA LEU A 106 4.05 -10.97 -8.56
C LEU A 106 2.95 -10.88 -7.50
N LEU A 107 3.15 -11.48 -6.32
CA LEU A 107 2.22 -11.41 -5.21
C LEU A 107 2.02 -9.96 -4.76
N PHE A 108 3.12 -9.19 -4.65
CA PHE A 108 3.01 -7.78 -4.31
C PHE A 108 2.38 -6.95 -5.44
N ALA A 109 2.62 -7.32 -6.70
CA ALA A 109 1.98 -6.67 -7.84
C ALA A 109 0.47 -6.94 -7.89
N GLU A 110 0.04 -8.17 -7.59
CA GLU A 110 -1.38 -8.54 -7.46
C GLU A 110 -2.05 -7.78 -6.31
N ALA A 111 -1.43 -7.73 -5.14
CA ALA A 111 -1.93 -6.97 -4.00
C ALA A 111 -2.11 -5.48 -4.34
N SER A 112 -1.14 -4.89 -5.05
CA SER A 112 -1.19 -3.50 -5.49
C SER A 112 -2.33 -3.22 -6.45
N PHE A 113 -2.60 -4.17 -7.37
CA PHE A 113 -3.72 -4.11 -8.29
C PHE A 113 -5.06 -4.16 -7.55
N LEU A 114 -5.24 -5.13 -6.66
CA LEU A 114 -6.45 -5.29 -5.86
C LEU A 114 -6.75 -4.06 -5.02
N PHE A 115 -5.72 -3.50 -4.37
CA PHE A 115 -5.86 -2.29 -3.56
C PHE A 115 -6.27 -1.09 -4.42
N ALA A 116 -5.63 -0.89 -5.57
CA ALA A 116 -5.97 0.21 -6.46
C ALA A 116 -7.41 0.08 -7.01
N ASP A 117 -7.81 -1.11 -7.44
CA ASP A 117 -9.18 -1.37 -7.88
C ASP A 117 -10.20 -1.11 -6.77
N TYR A 118 -9.93 -1.56 -5.55
CA TYR A 118 -10.79 -1.32 -4.40
C TYR A 118 -11.02 0.17 -4.14
N MET A 119 -9.97 1.00 -4.19
CA MET A 119 -10.08 2.43 -3.93
C MET A 119 -11.07 3.12 -4.87
N TYR A 120 -11.08 2.74 -6.14
CA TYR A 120 -11.93 3.39 -7.15
C TYR A 120 -13.28 2.71 -7.38
N SER A 121 -13.41 1.41 -7.07
CA SER A 121 -14.65 0.67 -7.33
C SER A 121 -15.57 0.57 -6.12
N ALA A 122 -15.02 0.30 -4.95
CA ALA A 122 -15.80 0.00 -3.75
C ALA A 122 -15.66 1.05 -2.65
N PHE A 123 -14.51 1.72 -2.58
CA PHE A 123 -14.27 2.79 -1.61
C PHE A 123 -14.72 4.16 -2.10
N ASP A 124 -15.08 4.28 -3.37
CA ASP A 124 -15.69 5.45 -3.99
C ASP A 124 -14.83 6.73 -3.95
N VAL A 125 -13.55 6.59 -4.27
CA VAL A 125 -12.59 7.70 -4.37
C VAL A 125 -12.44 8.13 -5.82
N ASP A 126 -12.42 9.43 -6.08
CA ASP A 126 -12.12 9.99 -7.41
C ASP A 126 -10.63 10.24 -7.59
N THR A 127 -9.95 10.64 -6.51
CA THR A 127 -8.55 11.04 -6.56
C THR A 127 -7.77 10.52 -5.36
N CYS A 128 -6.70 9.81 -5.63
CA CYS A 128 -5.72 9.38 -4.64
C CYS A 128 -4.46 10.26 -4.72
N TYR A 129 -3.95 10.66 -3.58
CA TYR A 129 -2.66 11.32 -3.44
C TYR A 129 -1.65 10.38 -2.78
N ALA A 130 -0.37 10.61 -2.99
CA ALA A 130 0.71 9.93 -2.30
C ALA A 130 1.84 10.90 -2.01
N HIS A 131 2.38 10.84 -0.79
CA HIS A 131 3.54 11.64 -0.39
C HIS A 131 4.77 10.75 -0.38
N ILE A 132 5.75 11.09 -1.21
CA ILE A 132 6.92 10.26 -1.44
C ILE A 132 8.17 11.08 -1.22
N VAL A 133 9.06 10.61 -0.34
CA VAL A 133 10.38 11.21 -0.11
C VAL A 133 11.15 11.27 -1.43
N HIS A 134 11.74 12.42 -1.75
CA HIS A 134 12.38 12.67 -3.03
C HIS A 134 13.49 11.65 -3.36
N ASP A 135 14.19 11.15 -2.34
CA ASP A 135 15.27 10.18 -2.52
C ASP A 135 14.77 8.72 -2.56
N ASN A 136 13.46 8.51 -2.37
CA ASN A 136 12.86 7.16 -2.44
C ASN A 136 12.48 6.81 -3.88
N ILE A 137 13.50 6.67 -4.74
CA ILE A 137 13.33 6.39 -6.18
C ILE A 137 12.53 5.10 -6.43
N ALA A 138 12.68 4.10 -5.56
CA ALA A 138 11.93 2.85 -5.69
C ALA A 138 10.42 3.07 -5.53
N SER A 139 10.02 3.87 -4.53
CA SER A 139 8.61 4.23 -4.32
C SER A 139 8.08 5.12 -5.44
N ILE A 140 8.86 6.08 -5.93
CA ILE A 140 8.47 6.94 -7.06
C ILE A 140 8.14 6.07 -8.27
N ARG A 141 9.08 5.20 -8.71
CA ARG A 141 8.88 4.31 -9.86
C ARG A 141 7.71 3.35 -9.68
N TYR A 142 7.51 2.87 -8.44
CA TYR A 142 6.34 2.05 -8.13
C TYR A 142 5.05 2.82 -8.37
N HIS A 143 4.91 4.02 -7.83
CA HIS A 143 3.69 4.81 -7.97
C HIS A 143 3.43 5.22 -9.42
N GLU A 144 4.48 5.64 -10.15
CA GLU A 144 4.38 5.95 -11.58
C GLU A 144 3.89 4.76 -12.41
N LYS A 145 4.38 3.54 -12.11
CA LYS A 145 3.90 2.31 -12.77
C LYS A 145 2.40 2.07 -12.54
N TYR A 146 1.87 2.52 -11.42
CA TYR A 146 0.45 2.40 -11.07
C TYR A 146 -0.37 3.65 -11.40
N GLY A 147 0.11 4.50 -12.29
CA GLY A 147 -0.60 5.65 -12.84
C GLY A 147 -0.52 6.94 -12.03
N PHE A 148 0.27 6.98 -10.96
CA PHE A 148 0.55 8.24 -10.28
C PHE A 148 1.51 9.10 -11.09
N HIS A 149 1.30 10.40 -11.06
CA HIS A 149 2.23 11.38 -11.58
C HIS A 149 2.45 12.49 -10.55
N ARG A 150 3.55 13.22 -10.68
CA ARG A 150 3.85 14.31 -9.77
C ARG A 150 2.76 15.38 -9.85
N ASN A 151 2.31 15.85 -8.70
CA ASN A 151 1.40 16.99 -8.65
C ASN A 151 2.21 18.29 -8.79
N ASP A 152 2.19 18.87 -10.00
CA ASP A 152 2.84 20.15 -10.29
C ASP A 152 1.88 21.34 -10.08
N GLY A 153 0.65 21.08 -9.64
CA GLY A 153 -0.36 22.06 -9.32
C GLY A 153 -0.32 22.50 -7.86
N VAL A 154 -1.51 22.85 -7.35
CA VAL A 154 -1.68 23.22 -5.93
C VAL A 154 -1.58 21.96 -5.07
N VAL A 155 -0.63 21.97 -4.13
CA VAL A 155 -0.50 20.90 -3.14
C VAL A 155 -1.76 20.81 -2.29
N GLN A 156 -2.31 19.60 -2.18
CA GLN A 156 -3.60 19.39 -1.50
C GLN A 156 -3.45 19.09 -0.01
N PHE A 157 -2.29 18.58 0.41
CA PHE A 157 -1.98 18.21 1.80
C PHE A 157 -0.59 18.76 2.19
N PRO A 158 -0.45 20.10 2.36
CA PRO A 158 0.86 20.75 2.51
C PRO A 158 1.61 20.35 3.79
N ASP A 159 0.90 20.04 4.86
CA ASP A 159 1.50 19.72 6.16
C ASP A 159 2.25 18.37 6.16
N GLU A 160 1.95 17.51 5.17
CA GLU A 160 2.57 16.19 5.02
C GLU A 160 3.87 16.21 4.18
N LEU A 161 4.31 17.37 3.69
CA LEU A 161 5.46 17.44 2.77
C LEU A 161 6.83 17.40 3.43
N ILE A 162 6.91 17.45 4.76
CA ILE A 162 8.18 17.29 5.49
C ILE A 162 8.01 16.26 6.59
N VAL A 163 8.72 15.15 6.48
CA VAL A 163 8.69 14.05 7.42
C VAL A 163 10.10 13.74 7.89
N ASN A 164 10.37 13.83 9.20
CA ASN A 164 11.70 13.64 9.80
C ASN A 164 12.80 14.45 9.10
N GLY A 165 12.49 15.68 8.68
CA GLY A 165 13.42 16.55 7.95
C GLY A 165 13.60 16.18 6.47
N MET A 166 12.99 15.11 5.97
CA MET A 166 13.01 14.73 4.56
C MET A 166 11.88 15.42 3.81
N ARG A 167 12.21 16.02 2.67
CA ARG A 167 11.19 16.57 1.77
C ARG A 167 10.51 15.49 0.98
N GLN A 168 9.19 15.62 0.86
CA GLN A 168 8.36 14.76 0.04
C GLN A 168 7.81 15.53 -1.16
N GLY A 169 7.55 14.84 -2.25
CA GLY A 169 6.73 15.32 -3.34
C GLY A 169 5.32 14.76 -3.20
N GLU A 170 4.31 15.55 -3.51
CA GLU A 170 2.95 15.06 -3.68
C GLU A 170 2.78 14.49 -5.09
N TYR A 171 2.25 13.28 -5.15
CA TYR A 171 1.87 12.59 -6.38
C TYR A 171 0.37 12.41 -6.39
N VAL A 172 -0.22 12.41 -7.57
CA VAL A 172 -1.67 12.34 -7.75
C VAL A 172 -2.02 11.28 -8.78
N ARG A 173 -3.12 10.59 -8.55
CA ARG A 173 -3.74 9.65 -9.48
C ARG A 173 -5.25 9.81 -9.42
N SER A 174 -5.86 10.18 -10.52
CA SER A 174 -7.31 10.15 -10.70
C SER A 174 -7.80 8.74 -11.04
N GLN A 175 -9.12 8.54 -10.99
CA GLN A 175 -9.73 7.31 -11.51
C GLN A 175 -9.40 7.09 -12.99
N ALA A 176 -9.36 8.14 -13.80
CA ALA A 176 -9.00 8.05 -15.21
C ALA A 176 -7.55 7.60 -15.42
N ASP A 177 -6.61 8.11 -14.60
CA ASP A 177 -5.21 7.67 -14.63
C ASP A 177 -5.09 6.19 -14.28
N TRP A 178 -5.84 5.72 -13.25
CA TRP A 178 -5.88 4.30 -12.93
C TRP A 178 -6.41 3.46 -14.09
N LEU A 179 -7.53 3.82 -14.67
CA LEU A 179 -8.13 3.10 -15.79
C LEU A 179 -7.20 3.04 -17.01
N SER A 180 -6.38 4.07 -17.24
CA SER A 180 -5.42 4.10 -18.35
C SER A 180 -4.33 3.03 -18.26
N VAL A 181 -3.95 2.59 -17.06
CA VAL A 181 -2.90 1.59 -16.82
C VAL A 181 -3.44 0.22 -16.38
N ARG A 182 -4.67 0.19 -15.88
CA ARG A 182 -5.31 -0.97 -15.24
C ARG A 182 -5.29 -2.22 -16.11
N GLU A 183 -5.74 -2.11 -17.34
CA GLU A 183 -5.83 -3.25 -18.24
C GLU A 183 -4.45 -3.83 -18.56
N HIS A 184 -3.47 -2.97 -18.80
CA HIS A 184 -2.09 -3.39 -19.05
C HIS A 184 -1.50 -4.15 -17.84
N ILE A 185 -1.75 -3.69 -16.62
CA ILE A 185 -1.28 -4.35 -15.40
C ILE A 185 -1.98 -5.71 -15.25
N ALA A 186 -3.30 -5.78 -15.43
CA ALA A 186 -4.07 -7.02 -15.37
C ALA A 186 -3.56 -8.07 -16.37
N GLN A 187 -3.32 -7.68 -17.63
CA GLN A 187 -2.77 -8.58 -18.65
C GLN A 187 -1.36 -9.08 -18.30
N ARG A 188 -0.53 -8.26 -17.69
CA ARG A 188 0.80 -8.69 -17.24
C ARG A 188 0.71 -9.71 -16.11
N LEU A 189 -0.12 -9.47 -15.11
CA LEU A 189 -0.35 -10.42 -14.00
C LEU A 189 -0.78 -11.77 -14.56
N SER A 190 -1.79 -11.83 -15.42
CA SER A 190 -2.27 -13.07 -16.01
C SER A 190 -1.21 -13.82 -16.85
N ARG A 191 -0.37 -13.11 -17.62
CA ARG A 191 0.71 -13.72 -18.41
C ARG A 191 1.83 -14.30 -17.53
N ASP A 192 2.19 -13.61 -16.49
CA ASP A 192 3.27 -14.02 -15.61
C ASP A 192 2.83 -15.22 -14.74
N GLU A 193 1.56 -15.28 -14.34
CA GLU A 193 0.95 -16.45 -13.68
C GLU A 193 0.97 -17.69 -14.57
N ILE A 194 0.59 -17.59 -15.85
CA ILE A 194 0.64 -18.69 -16.80
C ILE A 194 2.07 -19.24 -16.94
N ARG A 195 3.07 -18.35 -17.00
CA ARG A 195 4.48 -18.75 -17.09
C ARG A 195 4.97 -19.47 -15.84
N MET A 196 4.54 -19.04 -14.66
CA MET A 196 4.90 -19.70 -13.40
C MET A 196 4.30 -21.08 -13.29
N ASN A 197 3.02 -21.25 -13.66
CA ASN A 197 2.35 -22.55 -13.65
C ASN A 197 3.02 -23.54 -14.62
N GLN A 198 3.36 -23.11 -15.83
CA GLN A 198 4.06 -23.93 -16.82
C GLN A 198 5.49 -24.32 -16.37
N ALA A 199 6.18 -23.43 -15.64
CA ALA A 199 7.51 -23.73 -15.10
C ALA A 199 7.45 -24.69 -13.90
N GLY A 200 6.33 -24.72 -13.17
CA GLY A 200 6.08 -25.66 -12.06
C GLY A 200 5.77 -27.07 -12.55
N GLU A 201 5.00 -27.20 -13.63
CA GLU A 201 4.64 -28.51 -14.20
C GLU A 201 5.82 -29.24 -14.89
N GLY A 202 6.88 -28.53 -15.27
CA GLY A 202 8.08 -29.11 -15.88
C GLY A 202 9.12 -29.67 -14.90
N ARG A 203 8.81 -29.74 -13.59
CA ARG A 203 9.70 -30.21 -12.53
C ARG A 203 9.20 -31.48 -11.83
N ILE A 204 8.44 -32.32 -12.49
CA ILE A 204 8.07 -33.67 -12.03
C ILE A 204 8.93 -34.73 -12.74
#